data_26f0e9adb0bc8d9fb04ab976631d60f4
#
_entry.id   26f0e9adb0bc8d9fb04ab976631d60f4
#
_cell.length_a   1.000
_cell.length_b   1.000
_cell.length_c   1.000
_cell.angle_alpha   90.00
_cell.angle_beta   90.00
_cell.angle_gamma   90.00
#
_symmetry.space_group_name_H-M   'P 1'
#
loop_
_entity.id
_entity.type
_entity.pdbx_description
1 polymer ?
#
loop_
_entity_poly.entity_id
_entity_poly.type
_entity_poly.pdbx_seq_one_letter_code
_entity_poly.pdbx_strand_id
1 'polypeptide(L)'
;MDSTLDCDVLVVGGGPAGSSSAIALAAHGWRVLQLEKDRHPRFHIGESLLPCNLPIFEKLGVLEKVRALGVTKHGADFPGEQGNYQTFHFRRALGNSPPHAFQVKREEFDQMLFD
;
A
#
# COMPACT_ATOMS: atom_id res chain seq x y z
N MET A 1 33.68 6.42 19.12
CA MET A 1 32.82 7.30 18.32
C MET A 1 31.39 6.82 18.46
N ASP A 2 30.56 7.59 19.14
CA ASP A 2 29.16 7.23 19.33
C ASP A 2 28.42 7.42 18.02
N SER A 3 27.93 6.33 17.43
CA SER A 3 27.03 6.38 16.31
C SER A 3 25.59 6.29 16.85
N THR A 4 25.10 7.38 17.44
CA THR A 4 23.76 7.47 17.94
C THR A 4 22.87 8.06 16.84
N LEU A 5 21.80 7.34 16.48
CA LEU A 5 20.76 7.86 15.60
C LEU A 5 19.61 8.35 16.48
N ASP A 6 19.32 9.65 16.38
CA ASP A 6 18.19 10.24 17.10
C ASP A 6 16.93 10.21 16.23
N CYS A 7 15.86 9.71 16.80
CA CYS A 7 14.54 9.77 16.18
C CYS A 7 13.47 9.95 17.25
N ASP A 8 12.32 10.43 16.82
CA ASP A 8 11.13 10.51 17.67
C ASP A 8 10.34 9.21 17.59
N VAL A 9 10.35 8.56 16.42
CA VAL A 9 9.62 7.32 16.16
C VAL A 9 10.51 6.35 15.40
N LEU A 10 10.58 5.13 15.92
CA LEU A 10 11.23 4.02 15.22
C LEU A 10 10.17 3.11 14.61
N VAL A 11 10.21 2.94 13.30
CA VAL A 11 9.33 2.03 12.56
C VAL A 11 10.12 0.80 12.17
N VAL A 12 9.71 -0.35 12.65
CA VAL A 12 10.33 -1.63 12.34
C VAL A 12 9.50 -2.35 11.30
N GLY A 13 10.02 -2.43 10.09
CA GLY A 13 9.37 -3.01 8.93
C GLY A 13 9.27 -2.01 7.77
N GLY A 14 9.62 -2.48 6.56
CA GLY A 14 9.61 -1.69 5.34
C GLY A 14 8.54 -2.12 4.33
N GLY A 15 7.53 -2.85 4.77
CA GLY A 15 6.37 -3.16 3.95
C GLY A 15 5.36 -2.01 3.90
N PRO A 16 4.18 -2.23 3.31
CA PRO A 16 3.17 -1.16 3.15
C PRO A 16 2.75 -0.51 4.46
N ALA A 17 2.55 -1.29 5.51
CA ALA A 17 2.14 -0.76 6.81
C ALA A 17 3.21 0.15 7.43
N GLY A 18 4.44 -0.32 7.49
CA GLY A 18 5.55 0.44 8.05
C GLY A 18 5.85 1.68 7.24
N SER A 19 5.93 1.55 5.91
CA SER A 19 6.23 2.68 5.02
C SER A 19 5.12 3.73 5.04
N SER A 20 3.86 3.33 5.02
CA SER A 20 2.73 4.26 5.12
C SER A 20 2.74 5.02 6.44
N SER A 21 3.00 4.32 7.55
CA SER A 21 3.13 4.95 8.86
C SER A 21 4.29 5.94 8.91
N ALA A 22 5.45 5.56 8.37
CA ALA A 22 6.62 6.41 8.33
C ALA A 22 6.38 7.69 7.52
N ILE A 23 5.75 7.57 6.34
CA ILE A 23 5.42 8.72 5.50
C ILE A 23 4.46 9.67 6.24
N ALA A 24 3.40 9.13 6.83
CA ALA A 24 2.40 9.91 7.54
C ALA A 24 3.01 10.64 8.74
N LEU A 25 3.83 9.97 9.52
CA LEU A 25 4.50 10.57 10.67
C LEU A 25 5.48 11.67 10.25
N ALA A 26 6.27 11.40 9.23
CA ALA A 26 7.22 12.41 8.69
C ALA A 26 6.49 13.64 8.16
N ALA A 27 5.33 13.45 7.51
CA ALA A 27 4.51 14.57 7.03
C ALA A 27 3.97 15.44 8.17
N HIS A 28 3.85 14.89 9.39
CA HIS A 28 3.45 15.63 10.59
C HIS A 28 4.64 16.21 11.37
N GLY A 29 5.85 16.14 10.82
CA GLY A 29 7.03 16.75 11.40
C GLY A 29 7.81 15.87 12.37
N TRP A 30 7.43 14.61 12.55
CA TRP A 30 8.18 13.68 13.39
C TRP A 30 9.44 13.20 12.70
N ARG A 31 10.51 13.05 13.48
CA ARG A 31 11.74 12.44 12.97
C ARG A 31 11.59 10.94 13.04
N VAL A 32 11.51 10.29 11.87
CA VAL A 32 11.23 8.86 11.76
C VAL A 32 12.47 8.12 11.29
N LEU A 33 12.82 7.06 12.01
CA LEU A 33 13.80 6.08 11.57
C LEU A 33 13.04 4.79 11.21
N GLN A 34 13.18 4.34 9.98
CA GLN A 34 12.56 3.12 9.50
C GLN A 34 13.63 2.06 9.22
N LEU A 35 13.40 0.85 9.72
CA LEU A 35 14.30 -0.28 9.53
C LEU A 35 13.59 -1.40 8.79
N GLU A 36 14.27 -1.98 7.80
CA GLU A 36 13.80 -3.15 7.06
C GLU A 36 14.91 -4.21 7.04
N LYS A 37 14.55 -5.44 7.36
CA LYS A 37 15.52 -6.56 7.38
C LYS A 37 15.94 -7.03 6.00
N ASP A 38 15.08 -6.85 5.00
CA ASP A 38 15.34 -7.28 3.62
C ASP A 38 15.78 -6.08 2.77
N ARG A 39 16.40 -6.39 1.65
CA ARG A 39 16.76 -5.37 0.67
C ARG A 39 15.69 -5.32 -0.40
N HIS A 40 15.12 -4.13 -0.65
CA HIS A 40 14.18 -3.92 -1.74
C HIS A 40 14.91 -3.84 -3.10
N PRO A 41 14.30 -4.28 -4.19
CA PRO A 41 12.98 -4.93 -4.26
C PRO A 41 13.02 -6.36 -3.74
N ARG A 42 11.92 -6.80 -3.11
CA ARG A 42 11.78 -8.17 -2.62
C ARG A 42 10.41 -8.72 -2.97
N PHE A 43 10.34 -10.03 -3.27
CA PHE A 43 9.08 -10.70 -3.51
C PHE A 43 8.23 -10.75 -2.25
N HIS A 44 6.92 -10.47 -2.40
CA HIS A 44 5.94 -10.63 -1.34
C HIS A 44 4.56 -10.87 -1.95
N ILE A 45 3.72 -11.66 -1.29
CA ILE A 45 2.35 -11.93 -1.72
C ILE A 45 1.42 -10.83 -1.21
N GLY A 46 0.33 -10.59 -1.93
CA GLY A 46 -0.69 -9.60 -1.58
C GLY A 46 -0.72 -8.44 -2.58
N GLU A 47 -0.98 -8.76 -3.83
CA GLU A 47 -0.92 -7.83 -4.97
C GLU A 47 -2.22 -7.06 -5.20
N SER A 48 -3.34 -7.56 -4.67
CA SER A 48 -4.64 -6.90 -4.82
C SER A 48 -4.86 -5.85 -3.74
N LEU A 49 -4.97 -4.62 -4.16
CA LEU A 49 -5.32 -3.52 -3.28
C LEU A 49 -6.84 -3.32 -3.26
N LEU A 50 -7.33 -2.56 -2.31
CA LEU A 50 -8.76 -2.29 -2.15
C LEU A 50 -9.07 -0.82 -2.44
N PRO A 51 -10.33 -0.50 -2.83
CA PRO A 51 -10.71 0.88 -3.12
C PRO A 51 -10.45 1.86 -1.98
N CYS A 52 -10.64 1.45 -0.74
CA CYS A 52 -10.41 2.32 0.42
C CYS A 52 -8.96 2.73 0.62
N ASN A 53 -8.02 2.11 -0.09
CA ASN A 53 -6.62 2.52 -0.09
C ASN A 53 -6.38 3.81 -0.87
N LEU A 54 -7.21 4.13 -1.88
CA LEU A 54 -6.98 5.27 -2.75
C LEU A 54 -6.95 6.61 -2.01
N PRO A 55 -7.91 6.93 -1.12
CA PRO A 55 -7.83 8.16 -0.33
C PRO A 55 -6.59 8.23 0.55
N ILE A 56 -6.12 7.08 1.04
CA ILE A 56 -4.89 7.01 1.83
C ILE A 56 -3.68 7.33 0.96
N PHE A 57 -3.59 6.76 -0.24
CA PHE A 57 -2.52 7.06 -1.19
C PHE A 57 -2.50 8.54 -1.56
N GLU A 58 -3.65 9.15 -1.72
CA GLU A 58 -3.76 10.58 -1.98
C GLU A 58 -3.20 11.41 -0.82
N LYS A 59 -3.57 11.07 0.42
CA LYS A 59 -3.04 11.73 1.62
C LYS A 59 -1.53 11.57 1.77
N LEU A 60 -1.01 10.41 1.41
CA LEU A 60 0.43 10.14 1.45
C LEU A 60 1.19 10.77 0.27
N GLY A 61 0.48 11.29 -0.73
CA GLY A 61 1.09 11.88 -1.91
C GLY A 61 1.66 10.87 -2.90
N VAL A 62 1.18 9.63 -2.88
CA VAL A 62 1.73 8.55 -3.72
C VAL A 62 0.73 7.98 -4.73
N LEU A 63 -0.49 8.53 -4.81
CA LEU A 63 -1.54 7.97 -5.67
C LEU A 63 -1.10 7.85 -7.14
N GLU A 64 -0.47 8.89 -7.70
CA GLU A 64 -0.03 8.84 -9.09
C GLU A 64 1.09 7.82 -9.32
N LYS A 65 1.96 7.61 -8.34
CA LYS A 65 2.99 6.58 -8.41
C LYS A 65 2.37 5.18 -8.40
N VAL A 66 1.35 4.97 -7.56
CA VAL A 66 0.61 3.70 -7.53
C VAL A 66 -0.09 3.45 -8.86
N ARG A 67 -0.73 4.49 -9.41
CA ARG A 67 -1.40 4.39 -10.72
C ARG A 67 -0.42 4.01 -11.83
N ALA A 68 0.79 4.54 -11.80
CA ALA A 68 1.82 4.23 -12.80
C ALA A 68 2.35 2.79 -12.68
N LEU A 69 2.39 2.25 -11.46
CA LEU A 69 2.90 0.89 -11.21
C LEU A 69 1.83 -0.19 -11.41
N GLY A 70 0.57 0.17 -11.23
CA GLY A 70 -0.52 -0.79 -11.11
C GLY A 70 -1.38 -0.91 -12.35
N VAL A 71 -2.24 -1.93 -12.32
CA VAL A 71 -3.32 -2.13 -13.26
C VAL A 71 -4.62 -1.81 -12.56
N THR A 72 -5.48 -1.03 -13.21
CA THR A 72 -6.79 -0.67 -12.65
C THR A 72 -7.67 -1.90 -12.50
N LYS A 73 -8.31 -2.01 -11.35
CA LYS A 73 -9.16 -3.13 -10.98
C LYS A 73 -10.53 -2.61 -10.57
N HIS A 74 -11.58 -3.14 -11.17
CA HIS A 74 -12.96 -2.67 -10.95
C HIS A 74 -13.80 -3.60 -10.08
N GLY A 75 -13.30 -4.76 -9.73
CA GLY A 75 -14.05 -5.74 -8.97
C GLY A 75 -13.23 -6.97 -8.63
N ALA A 76 -13.91 -7.96 -8.09
CA ALA A 76 -13.31 -9.25 -7.76
C ALA A 76 -14.28 -10.37 -8.11
N ASP A 77 -13.73 -11.47 -8.59
CA ASP A 77 -14.48 -12.67 -8.87
C ASP A 77 -14.30 -13.66 -7.72
N PHE A 78 -15.41 -14.22 -7.28
CA PHE A 78 -15.43 -15.24 -6.23
C PHE A 78 -15.99 -16.54 -6.79
N PRO A 79 -15.40 -17.68 -6.45
CA PRO A 79 -15.97 -18.97 -6.84
C PRO A 79 -17.33 -19.14 -6.18
N GLY A 80 -18.34 -19.41 -7.01
CA GLY A 80 -19.69 -19.73 -6.55
C GLY A 80 -19.91 -21.23 -6.50
N GLU A 81 -21.10 -21.62 -6.11
CA GLU A 81 -21.53 -23.02 -6.16
C GLU A 81 -21.60 -23.49 -7.62
N GLN A 82 -21.33 -24.78 -7.85
CA GLN A 82 -21.41 -25.44 -9.16
C GLN A 82 -20.42 -24.92 -10.24
N GLY A 83 -19.28 -24.39 -9.83
CA GLY A 83 -18.24 -23.95 -10.76
C GLY A 83 -18.47 -22.62 -11.45
N ASN A 84 -19.51 -21.87 -11.06
CA ASN A 84 -19.74 -20.51 -11.52
C ASN A 84 -18.98 -19.51 -10.68
N TYR A 85 -18.60 -18.38 -11.28
CA TYR A 85 -18.01 -17.26 -10.57
C TYR A 85 -19.05 -16.18 -10.34
N GLN A 86 -18.97 -15.55 -9.17
CA GLN A 86 -19.76 -14.36 -8.85
C GLN A 86 -18.82 -13.16 -8.87
N THR A 87 -19.15 -12.17 -9.69
CA THR A 87 -18.37 -10.94 -9.80
C THR A 87 -18.96 -9.87 -8.88
N PHE A 88 -18.13 -9.34 -7.99
CA PHE A 88 -18.46 -8.17 -7.19
C PHE A 88 -17.79 -6.94 -7.80
N HIS A 89 -18.59 -5.96 -8.22
CA HIS A 89 -18.10 -4.68 -8.73
C HIS A 89 -17.94 -3.69 -7.58
N PHE A 90 -16.78 -3.06 -7.48
CA PHE A 90 -16.48 -2.10 -6.40
C PHE A 90 -17.43 -0.91 -6.38
N ARG A 91 -17.98 -0.51 -7.53
CA ARG A 91 -18.98 0.57 -7.64
C ARG A 91 -20.27 0.27 -6.88
N ARG A 92 -20.53 -1.01 -6.52
CA ARG A 92 -21.71 -1.45 -5.78
C ARG A 92 -21.45 -1.59 -4.29
N ALA A 93 -20.25 -1.25 -3.83
CA ALA A 93 -19.93 -1.30 -2.41
C ALA A 93 -20.76 -0.27 -1.64
N LEU A 94 -21.01 -0.57 -0.38
CA LEU A 94 -21.69 0.34 0.51
C LEU A 94 -20.79 1.53 0.85
N GLY A 95 -21.40 2.71 1.00
CA GLY A 95 -20.67 3.93 1.35
C GLY A 95 -20.08 4.66 0.15
N ASN A 96 -19.13 5.53 0.42
CA ASN A 96 -18.52 6.43 -0.57
C ASN A 96 -17.13 5.96 -1.03
N SER A 97 -16.90 4.65 -1.06
CA SER A 97 -15.65 4.09 -1.55
C SER A 97 -15.44 4.41 -3.02
N PRO A 98 -14.20 4.62 -3.47
CA PRO A 98 -13.91 4.73 -4.90
C PRO A 98 -14.39 3.50 -5.68
N PRO A 99 -14.77 3.64 -6.96
CA PRO A 99 -15.31 2.53 -7.75
C PRO A 99 -14.22 1.59 -8.29
N HIS A 100 -12.97 1.83 -7.98
CA HIS A 100 -11.86 1.04 -8.46
C HIS A 100 -10.75 0.91 -7.43
N ALA A 101 -9.85 -0.01 -7.67
CA ALA A 101 -8.62 -0.22 -6.94
C ALA A 101 -7.50 -0.51 -7.94
N PHE A 102 -6.33 -0.89 -7.45
CA PHE A 102 -5.20 -1.27 -8.28
C PHE A 102 -4.70 -2.65 -7.89
N GLN A 103 -4.20 -3.37 -8.88
CA GLN A 103 -3.38 -4.54 -8.68
C GLN A 103 -1.95 -4.18 -8.99
N VAL A 104 -1.05 -4.48 -8.07
CA VAL A 104 0.35 -4.06 -8.15
C VAL A 104 1.28 -5.26 -7.93
N LYS A 105 2.49 -5.15 -8.47
CA LYS A 105 3.57 -6.03 -8.03
C LYS A 105 4.11 -5.50 -6.71
N ARG A 106 4.01 -6.31 -5.66
CA ARG A 106 4.39 -5.89 -4.30
C ARG A 106 5.85 -5.47 -4.21
N GLU A 107 6.73 -6.11 -4.95
CA GLU A 107 8.15 -5.74 -4.97
C GLU A 107 8.37 -4.29 -5.44
N GLU A 108 7.64 -3.85 -6.45
CA GLU A 108 7.70 -2.48 -6.95
C GLU A 108 6.97 -1.50 -6.04
N PHE A 109 5.80 -1.90 -5.56
CA PHE A 109 4.95 -1.09 -4.68
C PHE A 109 5.65 -0.84 -3.33
N ASP A 110 6.17 -1.90 -2.73
CA ASP A 110 6.84 -1.81 -1.44
C ASP A 110 8.10 -0.94 -1.54
N GLN A 111 8.89 -1.10 -2.60
CA GLN A 111 10.08 -0.28 -2.84
C GLN A 111 9.71 1.20 -3.02
N MET A 112 8.67 1.49 -3.79
CA MET A 112 8.20 2.86 -4.02
C MET A 112 7.81 3.55 -2.72
N LEU A 113 7.09 2.85 -1.84
CA LEU A 113 6.70 3.40 -0.55
C LEU A 113 7.87 3.58 0.40
N PHE A 114 8.83 2.65 0.38
CA PHE A 114 10.00 2.70 1.27
C PHE A 114 10.97 3.80 0.88
N ASP A 115 11.11 4.05 -0.40
CA ASP A 115 11.94 5.13 -0.91
C ASP A 115 11.19 6.48 -0.76
#